data_39af65ddc3691cae8872884b63d36540
#
_entry.id   39af65ddc3691cae8872884b63d36540
#
_cell.length_a   1.000
_cell.length_b   1.000
_cell.length_c   1.000
_cell.angle_alpha   90.00
_cell.angle_beta   90.00
_cell.angle_gamma   90.00
#
_symmetry.space_group_name_H-M   'P 1'
#
loop_
_entity.id
_entity.type
_entity.pdbx_description
1 polymer ?
#
loop_
_entity_poly.entity_id
_entity_poly.type
_entity_poly.pdbx_seq_one_letter_code
_entity_poly.pdbx_strand_id
1 'polypeptide(L)'
;MKNYNLNFISNEDLFNHTKETVLKYRFKVNLKEFNKNLIDPIKLTFDHKVYKKEFENLIEEEILRQVDKSNTNHIGYFHQNIFKYLKNGWSVPKEGFDIVNEKKKIFVEMKNKHNTMNSSSSQKTYMRMQHKINKLPKANCFLVEVIAKNSQNIPWIISLDSEQISDNRIRRVSIDKFYEIVTNDKNAFKKLCEKLPVVIDDVLATIHEDIIDNSVFEELKSINPNILKSLYMLSFSKYEGFDSFDI
;
A
#
# COMPACT_ATOMS: atom_id res chain seq x y z
N MET A 1 -23.08 16.94 -9.07
CA MET A 1 -22.28 15.71 -8.77
C MET A 1 -22.92 14.56 -9.52
N LYS A 2 -22.14 13.75 -10.22
CA LYS A 2 -22.65 12.56 -10.93
C LYS A 2 -23.16 11.52 -9.93
N ASN A 3 -24.13 10.70 -10.36
CA ASN A 3 -24.64 9.60 -9.55
C ASN A 3 -23.90 8.30 -9.92
N TYR A 4 -23.14 7.74 -8.96
CA TYR A 4 -22.41 6.49 -9.16
C TYR A 4 -23.25 5.24 -8.86
N ASN A 5 -24.47 5.42 -8.31
CA ASN A 5 -25.41 4.35 -8.00
C ASN A 5 -24.87 3.23 -7.09
N LEU A 6 -24.05 3.59 -6.08
CA LEU A 6 -23.60 2.68 -5.05
C LEU A 6 -24.41 2.88 -3.77
N ASN A 7 -25.19 1.88 -3.38
CA ASN A 7 -26.12 2.00 -2.25
C ASN A 7 -25.44 2.01 -0.87
N PHE A 8 -24.16 1.65 -0.80
CA PHE A 8 -23.40 1.47 0.44
C PHE A 8 -22.48 2.66 0.80
N ILE A 9 -22.23 3.56 -0.15
CA ILE A 9 -21.43 4.77 0.02
C ILE A 9 -22.10 5.93 -0.71
N SER A 10 -22.01 7.16 -0.17
CA SER A 10 -22.53 8.33 -0.87
C SER A 10 -21.65 8.70 -2.07
N ASN A 11 -22.24 9.38 -3.06
CA ASN A 11 -21.46 9.86 -4.23
C ASN A 11 -20.39 10.86 -3.80
N GLU A 12 -20.69 11.71 -2.83
CA GLU A 12 -19.79 12.72 -2.30
C GLU A 12 -18.61 12.08 -1.55
N ASP A 13 -18.87 11.12 -0.66
CA ASP A 13 -17.82 10.42 0.08
C ASP A 13 -16.89 9.66 -0.87
N LEU A 14 -17.46 8.97 -1.87
CA LEU A 14 -16.66 8.23 -2.85
C LEU A 14 -15.79 9.18 -3.69
N PHE A 15 -16.34 10.27 -4.17
CA PHE A 15 -15.61 11.27 -4.94
C PHE A 15 -14.47 11.88 -4.11
N ASN A 16 -14.77 12.34 -2.89
CA ASN A 16 -13.78 12.98 -2.03
C ASN A 16 -12.68 12.00 -1.60
N HIS A 17 -13.03 10.77 -1.26
CA HIS A 17 -12.07 9.73 -0.91
C HIS A 17 -11.14 9.37 -2.08
N THR A 18 -11.70 9.29 -3.30
CA THR A 18 -10.91 9.07 -4.53
C THR A 18 -10.00 10.26 -4.79
N LYS A 19 -10.51 11.49 -4.65
CA LYS A 19 -9.74 12.73 -4.82
C LYS A 19 -8.57 12.81 -3.84
N GLU A 20 -8.79 12.53 -2.55
CA GLU A 20 -7.72 12.46 -1.54
C GLU A 20 -6.64 11.44 -1.90
N THR A 21 -7.01 10.34 -2.54
CA THR A 21 -6.05 9.32 -2.98
C THR A 21 -5.26 9.79 -4.18
N VAL A 22 -5.93 10.36 -5.19
CA VAL A 22 -5.26 10.90 -6.41
C VAL A 22 -4.27 11.99 -6.04
N LEU A 23 -4.65 12.92 -5.15
CA LEU A 23 -3.76 14.01 -4.69
C LEU A 23 -2.52 13.53 -3.91
N LYS A 24 -2.47 12.27 -3.48
CA LYS A 24 -1.30 11.67 -2.85
C LYS A 24 -0.35 11.01 -3.85
N TYR A 25 -0.78 10.83 -5.09
CA TYR A 25 0.11 10.34 -6.15
C TYR A 25 1.23 11.35 -6.40
N ARG A 26 2.42 10.85 -6.67
CA ARG A 26 3.58 11.72 -6.93
C ARG A 26 3.61 12.11 -8.39
N PHE A 27 3.45 13.39 -8.65
CA PHE A 27 3.58 13.99 -9.98
C PHE A 27 4.97 14.64 -10.21
N LYS A 28 5.72 14.91 -9.13
CA LYS A 28 7.06 15.48 -9.19
C LYS A 28 8.04 14.71 -8.33
N VAL A 29 9.22 14.43 -8.85
CA VAL A 29 10.31 13.78 -8.13
C VAL A 29 11.59 14.59 -8.37
N ASN A 30 12.12 15.18 -7.30
CA ASN A 30 13.44 15.82 -7.28
C ASN A 30 14.43 15.00 -6.48
N LEU A 31 15.71 15.36 -6.50
CA LEU A 31 16.77 14.59 -5.84
C LEU A 31 16.55 14.44 -4.32
N LYS A 32 16.00 15.47 -3.66
CA LYS A 32 15.69 15.41 -2.23
C LYS A 32 14.64 14.33 -1.90
N GLU A 33 13.57 14.26 -2.71
CA GLU A 33 12.52 13.25 -2.56
C GLU A 33 13.02 11.86 -2.93
N PHE A 34 13.81 11.77 -4.00
CA PHE A 34 14.46 10.54 -4.44
C PHE A 34 15.36 9.95 -3.33
N ASN A 35 16.20 10.78 -2.72
CA ASN A 35 17.17 10.33 -1.71
C ASN A 35 16.54 10.00 -0.33
N LYS A 36 15.30 10.41 -0.07
CA LYS A 36 14.57 9.99 1.14
C LYS A 36 14.42 8.46 1.27
N ASN A 37 14.49 7.73 0.19
CA ASN A 37 14.34 6.27 0.18
C ASN A 37 15.67 5.51 0.32
N LEU A 38 16.77 6.18 0.69
CA LEU A 38 18.10 5.55 0.86
C LEU A 38 18.45 4.67 -0.34
N ILE A 39 19.01 5.29 -1.36
CA ILE A 39 19.45 4.62 -2.58
C ILE A 39 20.60 3.66 -2.24
N ASP A 40 20.57 2.47 -2.83
CA ASP A 40 21.69 1.52 -2.76
C ASP A 40 22.58 1.66 -3.99
N PRO A 41 23.67 2.44 -3.92
CA PRO A 41 24.57 2.63 -5.07
C PRO A 41 25.35 1.37 -5.43
N ILE A 42 25.54 0.45 -4.48
CA ILE A 42 26.20 -0.83 -4.73
C ILE A 42 25.32 -1.66 -5.66
N LYS A 43 24.03 -1.78 -5.37
CA LYS A 43 23.06 -2.45 -6.25
C LYS A 43 23.06 -1.83 -7.64
N LEU A 44 23.00 -0.50 -7.75
CA LEU A 44 23.01 0.19 -9.03
C LEU A 44 24.32 -0.05 -9.81
N THR A 45 25.45 -0.19 -9.10
CA THR A 45 26.73 -0.57 -9.73
C THR A 45 26.65 -1.97 -10.34
N PHE A 46 26.06 -2.94 -9.62
CA PHE A 46 25.85 -4.29 -10.17
C PHE A 46 24.93 -4.24 -11.38
N ASP A 47 23.80 -3.56 -11.28
CA ASP A 47 22.82 -3.46 -12.36
C ASP A 47 23.43 -2.82 -13.63
N HIS A 48 24.23 -1.76 -13.47
CA HIS A 48 24.97 -1.14 -14.57
C HIS A 48 25.91 -2.14 -15.26
N LYS A 49 26.75 -2.84 -14.49
CA LYS A 49 27.75 -3.77 -15.03
C LYS A 49 27.14 -5.04 -15.61
N VAL A 50 26.19 -5.65 -14.88
CA VAL A 50 25.61 -6.96 -15.25
C VAL A 50 24.66 -6.79 -16.44
N TYR A 51 23.79 -5.78 -16.42
CA TYR A 51 22.79 -5.56 -17.47
C TYR A 51 23.25 -4.61 -18.57
N LYS A 52 24.45 -4.02 -18.44
CA LYS A 52 25.03 -3.03 -19.38
C LYS A 52 24.07 -1.86 -19.63
N LYS A 53 23.38 -1.41 -18.60
CA LYS A 53 22.45 -0.28 -18.66
C LYS A 53 23.18 1.01 -18.38
N GLU A 54 22.80 2.08 -19.11
CA GLU A 54 23.25 3.44 -18.80
C GLU A 54 22.69 3.91 -17.45
N PHE A 55 23.42 4.75 -16.73
CA PHE A 55 22.99 5.27 -15.43
C PHE A 55 21.70 6.05 -15.51
N GLU A 56 21.46 6.78 -16.59
CA GLU A 56 20.21 7.50 -16.82
C GLU A 56 18.99 6.56 -16.73
N ASN A 57 19.03 5.45 -17.46
CA ASN A 57 17.97 4.44 -17.44
C ASN A 57 17.80 3.81 -16.06
N LEU A 58 18.89 3.55 -15.34
CA LEU A 58 18.82 3.02 -13.98
C LEU A 58 18.20 4.00 -12.99
N ILE A 59 18.49 5.29 -13.11
CA ILE A 59 17.86 6.34 -12.29
C ILE A 59 16.37 6.45 -12.59
N GLU A 60 15.99 6.42 -13.87
CA GLU A 60 14.57 6.41 -14.26
C GLU A 60 13.83 5.19 -13.69
N GLU A 61 14.40 3.99 -13.83
CA GLU A 61 13.82 2.76 -13.26
C GLU A 61 13.66 2.86 -11.73
N GLU A 62 14.64 3.42 -11.05
CA GLU A 62 14.57 3.59 -9.59
C GLU A 62 13.51 4.64 -9.19
N ILE A 63 13.37 5.73 -9.95
CA ILE A 63 12.30 6.72 -9.77
C ILE A 63 10.93 6.05 -9.93
N LEU A 64 10.74 5.30 -11.03
CA LEU A 64 9.49 4.58 -11.28
C LEU A 64 9.19 3.57 -10.16
N ARG A 65 10.19 2.85 -9.68
CA ARG A 65 10.07 1.92 -8.55
C ARG A 65 9.62 2.63 -7.27
N GLN A 66 10.17 3.81 -6.98
CA GLN A 66 9.80 4.59 -5.80
C GLN A 66 8.38 5.17 -5.91
N VAL A 67 8.01 5.64 -7.09
CA VAL A 67 6.66 6.12 -7.38
C VAL A 67 5.66 4.97 -7.24
N ASP A 68 5.93 3.81 -7.85
CA ASP A 68 5.07 2.62 -7.75
C ASP A 68 4.89 2.16 -6.30
N LYS A 69 5.98 2.09 -5.52
CA LYS A 69 5.92 1.76 -4.10
C LYS A 69 5.04 2.74 -3.31
N SER A 70 5.19 4.03 -3.57
CA SER A 70 4.39 5.09 -2.94
C SER A 70 2.91 4.93 -3.30
N ASN A 71 2.61 4.79 -4.58
CA ASN A 71 1.24 4.67 -5.09
C ASN A 71 0.57 3.39 -4.58
N THR A 72 1.30 2.27 -4.55
CA THR A 72 0.83 1.00 -3.96
C THR A 72 0.42 1.18 -2.49
N ASN A 73 1.18 1.95 -1.70
CA ASN A 73 0.82 2.25 -0.32
C ASN A 73 -0.45 3.11 -0.24
N HIS A 74 -0.60 4.12 -1.12
CA HIS A 74 -1.80 4.96 -1.17
C HIS A 74 -3.04 4.17 -1.56
N ILE A 75 -2.91 3.21 -2.47
CA ILE A 75 -3.99 2.27 -2.81
C ILE A 75 -4.34 1.36 -1.63
N GLY A 76 -3.35 0.90 -0.86
CA GLY A 76 -3.59 0.19 0.40
C GLY A 76 -4.44 1.02 1.36
N TYR A 77 -4.10 2.29 1.56
CA TYR A 77 -4.90 3.22 2.39
C TYR A 77 -6.25 3.55 1.78
N PHE A 78 -6.39 3.60 0.46
CA PHE A 78 -7.69 3.75 -0.19
C PHE A 78 -8.63 2.62 0.22
N HIS A 79 -8.17 1.37 0.13
CA HIS A 79 -8.97 0.21 0.52
C HIS A 79 -9.31 0.15 2.00
N GLN A 80 -8.42 0.60 2.89
CA GLN A 80 -8.70 0.68 4.32
C GLN A 80 -9.67 1.81 4.64
N ASN A 81 -9.39 3.00 4.16
CA ASN A 81 -10.10 4.21 4.57
C ASN A 81 -11.53 4.33 4.02
N ILE A 82 -11.84 3.67 2.91
CA ILE A 82 -13.19 3.69 2.35
C ILE A 82 -14.24 3.20 3.36
N PHE A 83 -13.84 2.30 4.30
CA PHE A 83 -14.74 1.76 5.32
C PHE A 83 -15.19 2.79 6.36
N LYS A 84 -14.54 3.97 6.45
CA LYS A 84 -15.03 5.10 7.28
C LYS A 84 -16.35 5.66 6.80
N TYR A 85 -16.62 5.56 5.50
CA TYR A 85 -17.78 6.13 4.84
C TYR A 85 -18.94 5.13 4.73
N LEU A 86 -18.70 3.86 5.11
CA LEU A 86 -19.74 2.84 5.08
C LEU A 86 -20.56 2.89 6.36
N LYS A 87 -21.88 2.74 6.21
CA LYS A 87 -22.82 2.73 7.33
C LYS A 87 -22.58 1.54 8.28
N ASN A 88 -23.25 1.52 9.43
CA ASN A 88 -23.29 0.41 10.39
C ASN A 88 -22.07 0.27 11.34
N GLY A 89 -21.42 1.38 11.69
CA GLY A 89 -20.46 1.44 12.80
C GLY A 89 -19.09 0.89 12.49
N TRP A 90 -18.67 0.93 11.22
CA TRP A 90 -17.30 0.66 10.83
C TRP A 90 -16.42 1.90 11.08
N SER A 91 -15.21 1.67 11.52
CA SER A 91 -14.22 2.71 11.79
C SER A 91 -12.82 2.24 11.41
N VAL A 92 -11.92 3.20 11.18
CA VAL A 92 -10.51 2.98 10.88
C VAL A 92 -9.73 3.69 11.98
N PRO A 93 -9.35 2.99 13.05
CA PRO A 93 -8.62 3.59 14.17
C PRO A 93 -7.20 3.98 13.76
N LYS A 94 -6.60 4.93 14.49
CA LYS A 94 -5.21 5.35 14.24
C LYS A 94 -4.19 4.29 14.63
N GLU A 95 -4.54 3.44 15.58
CA GLU A 95 -3.66 2.40 16.12
C GLU A 95 -4.42 1.07 16.27
N GLY A 96 -3.69 -0.02 16.26
CA GLY A 96 -4.24 -1.35 16.46
C GLY A 96 -4.61 -2.05 15.16
N PHE A 97 -5.88 -2.41 15.01
CA PHE A 97 -6.39 -3.05 13.79
C PHE A 97 -6.73 -2.00 12.73
N ASP A 98 -6.58 -2.35 11.47
CA ASP A 98 -6.81 -1.43 10.34
C ASP A 98 -8.27 -0.99 10.23
N ILE A 99 -9.22 -1.91 10.48
CA ILE A 99 -10.66 -1.62 10.41
C ILE A 99 -11.34 -2.33 11.60
N VAL A 100 -12.29 -1.67 12.22
CA VAL A 100 -12.97 -2.18 13.40
C VAL A 100 -14.49 -1.94 13.32
N ASN A 101 -15.26 -2.90 13.79
CA ASN A 101 -16.66 -2.72 14.13
C ASN A 101 -16.88 -3.20 15.57
N GLU A 102 -16.88 -2.28 16.52
CA GLU A 102 -16.99 -2.60 17.95
C GLU A 102 -18.37 -3.23 18.31
N LYS A 103 -19.44 -2.80 17.64
CA LYS A 103 -20.79 -3.34 17.87
C LYS A 103 -20.88 -4.81 17.46
N LYS A 104 -20.32 -5.15 16.30
CA LYS A 104 -20.26 -6.54 15.79
C LYS A 104 -19.09 -7.33 16.36
N LYS A 105 -18.18 -6.68 17.09
CA LYS A 105 -16.92 -7.25 17.62
C LYS A 105 -16.08 -7.86 16.51
N ILE A 106 -15.93 -7.15 15.38
CA ILE A 106 -15.12 -7.55 14.24
C ILE A 106 -13.88 -6.65 14.18
N PHE A 107 -12.70 -7.28 14.07
CA PHE A 107 -11.39 -6.64 14.03
C PHE A 107 -10.64 -7.12 12.79
N VAL A 108 -10.14 -6.21 11.99
CA VAL A 108 -9.61 -6.50 10.66
C VAL A 108 -8.19 -5.99 10.52
N GLU A 109 -7.32 -6.85 10.05
CA GLU A 109 -6.03 -6.51 9.43
C GLU A 109 -6.18 -6.63 7.93
N MET A 110 -5.81 -5.59 7.17
CA MET A 110 -5.93 -5.60 5.72
C MET A 110 -4.57 -5.63 5.05
N LYS A 111 -4.43 -6.46 4.02
CA LYS A 111 -3.26 -6.54 3.16
C LYS A 111 -3.66 -6.36 1.71
N ASN A 112 -2.85 -5.59 0.97
CA ASN A 112 -3.17 -5.33 -0.43
C ASN A 112 -3.10 -6.59 -1.30
N LYS A 113 -2.13 -7.46 -1.06
CA LYS A 113 -1.94 -8.70 -1.84
C LYS A 113 -1.74 -9.91 -0.93
N HIS A 114 -2.13 -11.08 -1.44
CA HIS A 114 -1.78 -12.36 -0.85
C HIS A 114 -0.25 -12.51 -0.73
N ASN A 115 0.23 -13.17 0.32
CA ASN A 115 1.66 -13.43 0.60
C ASN A 115 2.55 -12.17 0.70
N THR A 116 2.01 -11.03 1.11
CA THR A 116 2.82 -9.84 1.43
C THR A 116 3.46 -9.93 2.83
N MET A 117 3.06 -10.89 3.63
CA MET A 117 3.66 -11.16 4.95
C MET A 117 4.61 -12.36 4.88
N ASN A 118 5.81 -12.20 5.44
CA ASN A 118 6.68 -13.33 5.74
C ASN A 118 6.13 -14.13 6.95
N SER A 119 6.72 -15.30 7.23
CA SER A 119 6.29 -16.18 8.33
C SER A 119 6.21 -15.45 9.68
N SER A 120 7.24 -14.70 10.04
CA SER A 120 7.30 -13.95 11.29
C SER A 120 6.18 -12.90 11.39
N SER A 121 5.93 -12.12 10.33
CA SER A 121 4.85 -11.14 10.28
C SER A 121 3.47 -11.79 10.37
N SER A 122 3.29 -12.95 9.72
CA SER A 122 2.05 -13.74 9.78
C SER A 122 1.78 -14.23 11.19
N GLN A 123 2.79 -14.81 11.84
CA GLN A 123 2.70 -15.28 13.23
C GLN A 123 2.36 -14.13 14.19
N LYS A 124 3.09 -13.00 14.10
CA LYS A 124 2.84 -11.82 14.94
C LYS A 124 1.41 -11.29 14.77
N THR A 125 0.91 -11.24 13.55
CA THR A 125 -0.45 -10.78 13.26
C THR A 125 -1.49 -11.76 13.81
N TYR A 126 -1.28 -13.05 13.61
CA TYR A 126 -2.17 -14.09 14.14
C TYR A 126 -2.21 -14.06 15.67
N MET A 127 -1.06 -13.99 16.35
CA MET A 127 -0.98 -13.92 17.81
C MET A 127 -1.69 -12.67 18.37
N ARG A 128 -1.61 -11.52 17.68
CA ARG A 128 -2.39 -10.33 18.04
C ARG A 128 -3.89 -10.58 17.94
N MET A 129 -4.34 -11.25 16.89
CA MET A 129 -5.74 -11.65 16.72
C MET A 129 -6.18 -12.65 17.80
N GLN A 130 -5.34 -13.65 18.09
CA GLN A 130 -5.57 -14.64 19.17
C GLN A 130 -5.74 -13.95 20.54
N HIS A 131 -4.86 -13.00 20.85
CA HIS A 131 -4.97 -12.21 22.07
C HIS A 131 -6.29 -11.43 22.13
N LYS A 132 -6.74 -10.85 20.99
CA LYS A 132 -8.00 -10.12 20.93
C LYS A 132 -9.21 -11.00 21.18
N ILE A 133 -9.29 -12.18 20.57
CA ILE A 133 -10.42 -13.11 20.77
C ILE A 133 -10.41 -13.76 22.16
N ASN A 134 -9.25 -13.90 22.78
CA ASN A 134 -9.15 -14.38 24.19
C ASN A 134 -9.69 -13.33 25.16
N LYS A 135 -9.40 -12.04 24.93
CA LYS A 135 -9.95 -10.95 25.74
C LYS A 135 -11.43 -10.70 25.50
N LEU A 136 -11.91 -10.97 24.29
CA LEU A 136 -13.30 -10.76 23.86
C LEU A 136 -13.84 -12.05 23.22
N PRO A 137 -14.42 -12.98 23.99
CA PRO A 137 -14.80 -14.32 23.48
C PRO A 137 -15.76 -14.32 22.28
N LYS A 138 -16.55 -13.25 22.09
CA LYS A 138 -17.45 -13.09 20.94
C LYS A 138 -16.82 -12.32 19.77
N ALA A 139 -15.53 -12.00 19.82
CA ALA A 139 -14.84 -11.30 18.75
C ALA A 139 -14.51 -12.24 17.58
N ASN A 140 -14.54 -11.67 16.39
CA ASN A 140 -14.00 -12.26 15.16
C ASN A 140 -12.89 -11.38 14.61
N CYS A 141 -11.80 -12.01 14.19
CA CYS A 141 -10.66 -11.30 13.58
C CYS A 141 -10.50 -11.78 12.14
N PHE A 142 -10.33 -10.82 11.22
CA PHE A 142 -10.19 -11.10 9.80
C PHE A 142 -8.86 -10.59 9.27
N LEU A 143 -8.11 -11.46 8.61
CA LEU A 143 -7.06 -11.04 7.66
C LEU A 143 -7.74 -10.86 6.31
N VAL A 144 -7.96 -9.61 5.92
CA VAL A 144 -8.58 -9.29 4.63
C VAL A 144 -7.49 -9.07 3.58
N GLU A 145 -7.61 -9.74 2.46
CA GLU A 145 -6.71 -9.59 1.31
C GLU A 145 -7.48 -8.96 0.14
N VAL A 146 -7.00 -7.80 -0.33
CA VAL A 146 -7.62 -7.12 -1.48
C VAL A 146 -7.45 -7.97 -2.74
N ILE A 147 -6.23 -8.43 -2.99
CA ILE A 147 -5.90 -9.36 -4.07
C ILE A 147 -5.59 -10.71 -3.44
N ALA A 148 -6.63 -11.50 -3.19
CA ALA A 148 -6.54 -12.86 -2.67
C ALA A 148 -6.37 -13.86 -3.81
N LYS A 149 -5.98 -15.11 -3.49
CA LYS A 149 -5.92 -16.20 -4.48
C LYS A 149 -7.31 -16.61 -4.99
N ASN A 150 -8.30 -16.58 -4.10
CA ASN A 150 -9.68 -16.97 -4.40
C ASN A 150 -10.65 -16.04 -3.66
N SER A 151 -11.90 -15.99 -4.12
CA SER A 151 -13.01 -15.48 -3.32
C SER A 151 -13.26 -16.47 -2.17
N GLN A 152 -12.95 -16.04 -0.93
CA GLN A 152 -12.91 -16.95 0.23
C GLN A 152 -13.25 -16.26 1.55
N ASN A 153 -13.78 -17.05 2.47
CA ASN A 153 -13.91 -16.72 3.88
C ASN A 153 -13.70 -18.01 4.70
N ILE A 154 -12.45 -18.32 5.00
CA ILE A 154 -12.00 -19.58 5.58
C ILE A 154 -11.22 -19.33 6.87
N PRO A 155 -11.13 -20.30 7.80
CA PRO A 155 -10.21 -20.22 8.94
C PRO A 155 -8.78 -19.94 8.44
N TRP A 156 -8.10 -19.03 9.12
CA TRP A 156 -6.68 -18.75 8.81
C TRP A 156 -5.81 -19.73 9.56
N ILE A 157 -5.06 -20.55 8.83
CA ILE A 157 -4.11 -21.52 9.37
C ILE A 157 -2.70 -20.94 9.26
N ILE A 158 -1.96 -20.95 10.34
CA ILE A 158 -0.53 -20.62 10.38
C ILE A 158 0.28 -21.80 10.90
N SER A 159 1.59 -21.80 10.61
CA SER A 159 2.55 -22.69 11.27
C SER A 159 3.28 -21.91 12.36
N LEU A 160 3.30 -22.43 13.57
CA LEU A 160 4.09 -21.95 14.69
C LEU A 160 4.82 -23.15 15.31
N ASP A 161 6.14 -23.08 15.42
CA ASP A 161 6.99 -24.14 15.94
C ASP A 161 6.72 -25.53 15.31
N SER A 162 6.52 -25.54 13.97
CA SER A 162 6.18 -26.71 13.15
C SER A 162 4.76 -27.29 13.39
N GLU A 163 3.96 -26.71 14.25
CA GLU A 163 2.56 -27.07 14.46
C GLU A 163 1.61 -26.15 13.68
N GLN A 164 0.52 -26.72 13.18
CA GLN A 164 -0.54 -25.93 12.54
C GLN A 164 -1.54 -25.44 13.58
N ILE A 165 -1.74 -24.13 13.61
CA ILE A 165 -2.67 -23.48 14.54
C ILE A 165 -3.78 -22.80 13.73
N SER A 166 -5.02 -22.99 14.19
CA SER A 166 -6.18 -22.29 13.64
C SER A 166 -7.25 -22.06 14.70
N ASP A 167 -8.06 -21.02 14.51
CA ASP A 167 -9.28 -20.74 15.28
C ASP A 167 -10.36 -20.29 14.29
N ASN A 168 -11.58 -20.84 14.40
CA ASN A 168 -12.68 -20.51 13.49
C ASN A 168 -13.09 -19.03 13.51
N ARG A 169 -12.72 -18.27 14.55
CA ARG A 169 -12.94 -16.82 14.69
C ARG A 169 -11.84 -15.98 14.10
N ILE A 170 -10.70 -16.58 13.71
CA ILE A 170 -9.59 -15.93 13.02
C ILE A 170 -9.60 -16.41 11.57
N ARG A 171 -10.01 -15.53 10.66
CA ARG A 171 -10.34 -15.95 9.30
C ARG A 171 -9.53 -15.19 8.27
N ARG A 172 -9.24 -15.85 7.16
CA ARG A 172 -8.69 -15.26 5.95
C ARG A 172 -9.84 -14.98 4.98
N VAL A 173 -10.01 -13.71 4.62
CA VAL A 173 -11.18 -13.24 3.90
C VAL A 173 -10.74 -12.45 2.67
N SER A 174 -11.28 -12.74 1.50
CA SER A 174 -11.07 -11.91 0.33
C SER A 174 -11.90 -10.62 0.40
N ILE A 175 -11.45 -9.58 -0.29
CA ILE A 175 -12.07 -8.25 -0.21
C ILE A 175 -13.55 -8.28 -0.64
N ASP A 176 -13.92 -9.06 -1.65
CA ASP A 176 -15.30 -9.21 -2.10
C ASP A 176 -16.20 -9.80 -1.00
N LYS A 177 -15.70 -10.83 -0.30
CA LYS A 177 -16.40 -11.42 0.86
C LYS A 177 -16.45 -10.47 2.04
N PHE A 178 -15.44 -9.63 2.22
CA PHE A 178 -15.47 -8.63 3.26
C PHE A 178 -16.50 -7.52 2.94
N TYR A 179 -16.59 -7.05 1.69
CA TYR A 179 -17.66 -6.14 1.27
C TYR A 179 -19.04 -6.75 1.46
N GLU A 180 -19.24 -8.03 1.14
CA GLU A 180 -20.49 -8.75 1.41
C GLU A 180 -20.87 -8.71 2.91
N ILE A 181 -19.91 -8.98 3.81
CA ILE A 181 -20.11 -8.92 5.28
C ILE A 181 -20.49 -7.52 5.74
N VAL A 182 -19.89 -6.49 5.16
CA VAL A 182 -20.09 -5.09 5.54
C VAL A 182 -21.41 -4.53 5.02
N THR A 183 -21.74 -4.81 3.76
CA THR A 183 -22.85 -4.16 3.02
C THR A 183 -24.08 -5.04 2.87
N ASN A 184 -23.94 -6.34 3.11
CA ASN A 184 -24.94 -7.38 2.79
C ASN A 184 -25.26 -7.47 1.27
N ASP A 185 -24.33 -7.05 0.41
CA ASP A 185 -24.41 -7.14 -1.04
C ASP A 185 -23.18 -7.89 -1.57
N LYS A 186 -23.38 -9.12 -2.08
CA LYS A 186 -22.31 -9.95 -2.63
C LYS A 186 -21.59 -9.33 -3.85
N ASN A 187 -22.23 -8.35 -4.49
CA ASN A 187 -21.68 -7.66 -5.65
C ASN A 187 -21.11 -6.27 -5.31
N ALA A 188 -21.08 -5.87 -4.03
CA ALA A 188 -20.67 -4.52 -3.64
C ALA A 188 -19.27 -4.16 -4.15
N PHE A 189 -18.29 -5.05 -3.96
CA PHE A 189 -16.92 -4.82 -4.44
C PHE A 189 -16.84 -4.74 -5.97
N LYS A 190 -17.53 -5.65 -6.69
CA LYS A 190 -17.63 -5.60 -8.15
C LYS A 190 -18.20 -4.25 -8.62
N LYS A 191 -19.31 -3.80 -8.03
CA LYS A 191 -19.93 -2.51 -8.35
C LYS A 191 -18.99 -1.33 -8.11
N LEU A 192 -18.21 -1.36 -7.01
CA LEU A 192 -17.18 -0.35 -6.75
C LEU A 192 -16.14 -0.34 -7.87
N CYS A 193 -15.57 -1.50 -8.21
CA CYS A 193 -14.57 -1.63 -9.27
C CYS A 193 -15.09 -1.13 -10.63
N GLU A 194 -16.34 -1.43 -10.97
CA GLU A 194 -16.97 -0.97 -12.23
C GLU A 194 -17.16 0.56 -12.27
N LYS A 195 -17.36 1.20 -11.11
CA LYS A 195 -17.57 2.66 -11.04
C LYS A 195 -16.29 3.46 -10.83
N LEU A 196 -15.27 2.84 -10.27
CA LEU A 196 -14.03 3.53 -9.91
C LEU A 196 -13.37 4.28 -11.08
N PRO A 197 -13.26 3.73 -12.31
CA PRO A 197 -12.72 4.49 -13.45
C PRO A 197 -13.45 5.80 -13.70
N VAL A 198 -14.79 5.78 -13.69
CA VAL A 198 -15.61 6.98 -13.90
C VAL A 198 -15.40 8.01 -12.80
N VAL A 199 -15.28 7.55 -11.54
CA VAL A 199 -15.01 8.44 -10.39
C VAL A 199 -13.63 9.07 -10.52
N ILE A 200 -12.63 8.31 -10.95
CA ILE A 200 -11.26 8.80 -11.18
C ILE A 200 -11.26 9.86 -12.28
N ASP A 201 -11.93 9.60 -13.42
CA ASP A 201 -12.04 10.57 -14.51
C ASP A 201 -12.71 11.87 -14.04
N ASP A 202 -13.80 11.77 -13.26
CA ASP A 202 -14.48 12.93 -12.70
C ASP A 202 -13.60 13.71 -11.72
N VAL A 203 -12.75 13.02 -10.94
CA VAL A 203 -11.76 13.64 -10.06
C VAL A 203 -10.68 14.34 -10.87
N LEU A 204 -10.09 13.67 -11.87
CA LEU A 204 -9.04 14.25 -12.74
C LEU A 204 -9.53 15.49 -13.48
N ALA A 205 -10.79 15.52 -13.88
CA ALA A 205 -11.40 16.72 -14.48
C ALA A 205 -11.42 17.95 -13.55
N THR A 206 -11.23 17.76 -12.22
CA THR A 206 -11.14 18.84 -11.22
C THR A 206 -9.71 19.18 -10.79
N ILE A 207 -8.71 18.47 -11.30
CA ILE A 207 -7.32 18.62 -10.92
C ILE A 207 -6.55 19.03 -12.17
N HIS A 208 -5.81 20.14 -12.08
CA HIS A 208 -4.90 20.61 -13.13
C HIS A 208 -3.46 20.24 -12.73
N GLU A 209 -3.13 18.97 -12.80
CA GLU A 209 -1.75 18.51 -12.61
C GLU A 209 -1.28 17.73 -13.82
N ASP A 210 -0.08 18.09 -14.29
CA ASP A 210 0.55 17.56 -15.48
C ASP A 210 1.34 16.27 -15.20
N ILE A 211 1.84 15.69 -16.27
CA ILE A 211 2.68 14.50 -16.38
C ILE A 211 3.80 14.51 -15.32
N ILE A 212 4.25 13.33 -14.90
CA ILE A 212 5.39 13.16 -13.98
C ILE A 212 6.60 13.93 -14.48
N ASP A 213 6.98 14.96 -13.73
CA ASP A 213 8.19 15.74 -13.95
C ASP A 213 9.29 15.26 -12.99
N ASN A 214 10.48 14.95 -13.51
CA ASN A 214 11.60 14.55 -12.68
C ASN A 214 12.87 15.30 -13.05
N SER A 215 13.56 15.85 -12.07
CA SER A 215 14.84 16.56 -12.20
C SER A 215 16.02 15.78 -11.63
N VAL A 216 15.80 14.54 -11.17
CA VAL A 216 16.75 13.76 -10.38
C VAL A 216 18.09 13.57 -11.10
N PHE A 217 18.06 13.19 -12.39
CA PHE A 217 19.26 12.92 -13.14
C PHE A 217 20.12 14.18 -13.31
N GLU A 218 19.50 15.31 -13.66
CA GLU A 218 20.19 16.59 -13.84
C GLU A 218 20.76 17.12 -12.49
N GLU A 219 20.03 16.94 -11.41
CA GLU A 219 20.50 17.30 -10.07
C GLU A 219 21.69 16.43 -9.63
N LEU A 220 21.67 15.10 -9.88
CA LEU A 220 22.81 14.21 -9.64
C LEU A 220 24.04 14.63 -10.45
N LYS A 221 23.84 14.96 -11.73
CA LYS A 221 24.89 15.40 -12.63
C LYS A 221 25.51 16.72 -12.20
N SER A 222 24.73 17.60 -11.58
CA SER A 222 25.22 18.85 -11.01
C SER A 222 26.13 18.66 -9.78
N ILE A 223 25.97 17.56 -9.04
CA ILE A 223 26.84 17.20 -7.90
C ILE A 223 28.20 16.72 -8.44
N ASN A 224 28.19 15.78 -9.37
CA ASN A 224 29.37 15.27 -10.04
C ASN A 224 29.00 14.73 -11.43
N PRO A 225 29.79 15.03 -12.50
CA PRO A 225 29.55 14.45 -13.82
C PRO A 225 29.51 12.91 -13.84
N ASN A 226 30.24 12.27 -12.92
CA ASN A 226 30.13 10.85 -12.68
C ASN A 226 28.92 10.56 -11.75
N ILE A 227 27.82 10.12 -12.35
CA ILE A 227 26.56 9.83 -11.63
C ILE A 227 26.75 8.81 -10.50
N LEU A 228 27.56 7.77 -10.76
CA LEU A 228 27.83 6.75 -9.74
C LEU A 228 28.50 7.35 -8.51
N LYS A 229 29.49 8.21 -8.72
CA LYS A 229 30.16 8.96 -7.64
C LYS A 229 29.14 9.81 -6.84
N SER A 230 28.25 10.53 -7.52
CA SER A 230 27.19 11.30 -6.86
C SER A 230 26.30 10.44 -5.97
N LEU A 231 25.90 9.26 -6.44
CA LEU A 231 25.07 8.32 -5.66
C LEU A 231 25.81 7.81 -4.41
N TYR A 232 27.10 7.43 -4.55
CA TYR A 232 27.91 7.00 -3.40
C TYR A 232 28.10 8.14 -2.39
N MET A 233 28.40 9.35 -2.84
CA MET A 233 28.55 10.52 -1.97
C MET A 233 27.25 10.84 -1.21
N LEU A 234 26.10 10.74 -1.84
CA LEU A 234 24.79 10.95 -1.18
C LEU A 234 24.47 9.89 -0.14
N SER A 235 24.78 8.62 -0.46
CA SER A 235 24.41 7.49 0.41
C SER A 235 25.37 7.32 1.60
N PHE A 236 26.66 7.60 1.40
CA PHE A 236 27.71 7.34 2.37
C PHE A 236 28.45 8.61 2.84
N SER A 237 27.85 9.79 2.66
CA SER A 237 28.46 11.09 3.03
C SER A 237 28.97 11.21 4.47
N LYS A 238 28.49 10.35 5.36
CA LYS A 238 28.87 10.33 6.79
C LYS A 238 29.81 9.19 7.15
N TYR A 239 30.25 8.38 6.15
CA TYR A 239 31.12 7.26 6.41
C TYR A 239 32.57 7.70 6.32
N GLU A 240 33.41 7.13 7.18
CA GLU A 240 34.83 7.42 7.23
C GLU A 240 35.49 7.08 5.88
N GLY A 241 36.31 8.00 5.36
CA GLY A 241 37.02 7.85 4.10
C GLY A 241 36.23 8.17 2.82
N PHE A 242 34.92 8.42 2.91
CA PHE A 242 34.10 8.71 1.72
C PHE A 242 34.19 10.17 1.24
N ASP A 243 34.81 11.05 2.02
CA ASP A 243 35.18 12.42 1.61
C ASP A 243 36.23 12.43 0.49
N SER A 244 37.08 11.41 0.43
CA SER A 244 38.11 11.19 -0.61
C SER A 244 37.77 10.08 -1.61
N PHE A 245 36.53 9.59 -1.61
CA PHE A 245 36.10 8.51 -2.49
C PHE A 245 36.22 8.88 -3.98
N ASP A 246 36.87 8.01 -4.74
CA ASP A 246 37.05 8.14 -6.19
C ASP A 246 36.75 6.83 -6.92
N ILE A 247 36.03 6.90 -8.06
CA ILE A 247 35.57 5.77 -8.84
C ILE A 247 35.42 6.11 -10.32
#